data_6e4496eee212afbe01acc4f90f6b3b56
#
_entry.id   6e4496eee212afbe01acc4f90f6b3b56
#
_cell.length_a   1.000
_cell.length_b   1.000
_cell.length_c   1.000
_cell.angle_alpha   90.00
_cell.angle_beta   90.00
_cell.angle_gamma   90.00
#
_symmetry.space_group_name_H-M   'P 1'
#
loop_
_entity.id
_entity.type
_entity.pdbx_description
1 polymer ?
#
loop_
_entity_poly.entity_id
_entity_poly.type
_entity_poly.pdbx_seq_one_letter_code
_entity_poly.pdbx_strand_id
1 'polypeptide(L)' 'MAMTHPSLAAQIRREIQAHHPYAACDDCLASSLLVPVDEIRQAALVVAKEEGFERRVRACYTCSRTIELTALQ' A
#
# COMPACT_ATOMS: atom_id res chain seq x y z
N MET A 1 -16.48 -10.77 -22.76
CA MET A 1 -15.54 -11.20 -21.71
C MET A 1 -15.64 -10.24 -20.54
N ALA A 2 -15.85 -10.76 -19.37
CA ALA A 2 -15.86 -9.92 -18.19
C ALA A 2 -14.42 -9.49 -17.88
N MET A 3 -14.17 -8.19 -17.81
CA MET A 3 -12.90 -7.69 -17.35
C MET A 3 -12.88 -7.80 -15.84
N THR A 4 -11.96 -8.60 -15.33
CA THR A 4 -11.78 -8.72 -13.88
C THR A 4 -10.83 -7.62 -13.42
N HIS A 5 -11.35 -6.69 -12.62
CA HIS A 5 -10.50 -5.68 -12.00
C HIS A 5 -9.70 -6.32 -10.87
N PRO A 6 -8.42 -5.98 -10.72
CA PRO A 6 -7.65 -6.45 -9.57
C PRO A 6 -8.31 -6.00 -8.29
N SER A 7 -8.25 -6.82 -7.25
CA SER A 7 -8.71 -6.40 -5.94
C SER A 7 -7.86 -5.22 -5.45
N LEU A 8 -8.38 -4.45 -4.50
CA LEU A 8 -7.62 -3.34 -3.93
C LEU A 8 -6.33 -3.83 -3.28
N ALA A 9 -6.38 -4.96 -2.59
CA ALA A 9 -5.17 -5.57 -2.01
C ALA A 9 -4.14 -5.89 -3.09
N ALA A 10 -4.56 -6.40 -4.24
CA ALA A 10 -3.65 -6.69 -5.34
C ALA A 10 -3.05 -5.42 -5.92
N GLN A 11 -3.82 -4.35 -6.01
CA GLN A 11 -3.31 -3.05 -6.49
C GLN A 11 -2.28 -2.48 -5.53
N ILE A 12 -2.54 -2.55 -4.22
CA ILE A 12 -1.61 -2.09 -3.20
C ILE A 12 -0.32 -2.90 -3.25
N ARG A 13 -0.43 -4.21 -3.35
CA ARG A 13 0.72 -5.11 -3.44
C ARG A 13 1.60 -4.73 -4.64
N ARG A 14 0.98 -4.47 -5.78
CA ARG A 14 1.69 -4.06 -7.00
C ARG A 14 2.42 -2.74 -6.78
N GLU A 15 1.76 -1.75 -6.16
CA GLU A 15 2.37 -0.45 -5.89
C GLU A 15 3.59 -0.60 -4.97
N ILE A 16 3.47 -1.40 -3.91
CA ILE A 16 4.58 -1.62 -2.98
C ILE A 16 5.76 -2.26 -3.71
N GLN A 17 5.50 -3.25 -4.54
CA GLN A 17 6.55 -3.95 -5.28
C GLN A 17 7.19 -3.03 -6.33
N ALA A 18 6.40 -2.21 -6.99
CA ALA A 18 6.90 -1.32 -8.04
C ALA A 18 7.81 -0.23 -7.48
N HIS A 19 7.61 0.19 -6.25
CA HIS A 19 8.37 1.28 -5.62
C HIS A 19 9.44 0.79 -4.65
N HIS A 20 9.55 -0.51 -4.42
CA HIS A 20 10.59 -1.04 -3.53
C HIS A 20 11.99 -0.57 -3.99
N PRO A 21 12.88 -0.15 -3.09
CA PRO A 21 12.83 -0.21 -1.62
C PRO A 21 12.12 0.97 -0.95
N TYR A 22 11.51 1.84 -1.71
CA TYR A 22 10.79 3.00 -1.16
C TYR A 22 9.38 2.58 -0.75
N ALA A 23 8.85 3.23 0.28
CA ALA A 23 7.54 2.91 0.81
C ALA A 23 6.65 4.14 0.87
N ALA A 24 5.36 3.97 0.59
CA ALA A 24 4.37 5.03 0.63
C ALA A 24 3.36 4.75 1.75
N CYS A 25 2.92 5.81 2.43
CA CYS A 25 1.91 5.70 3.48
C CYS A 25 0.52 5.49 2.87
N ASP A 26 -0.44 5.14 3.74
CA ASP A 26 -1.82 4.88 3.29
C ASP A 26 -2.43 6.09 2.59
N ASP A 27 -2.19 7.30 3.11
CA ASP A 27 -2.72 8.52 2.50
C ASP A 27 -2.19 8.74 1.09
N CYS A 28 -0.90 8.51 0.88
CA CYS A 28 -0.30 8.65 -0.44
C CYS A 28 -0.79 7.58 -1.40
N LEU A 29 -0.97 6.35 -0.93
CA LEU A 29 -1.56 5.29 -1.73
C LEU A 29 -3.00 5.62 -2.12
N ALA A 30 -3.76 6.18 -1.19
CA ALA A 30 -5.14 6.60 -1.45
C ALA A 30 -5.20 7.65 -2.56
N SER A 31 -4.33 8.63 -2.52
CA SER A 31 -4.24 9.65 -3.57
C SER A 31 -3.82 9.06 -4.90
N SER A 32 -2.85 8.17 -4.88
CA SER A 32 -2.31 7.54 -6.10
C SER A 32 -3.35 6.65 -6.78
N LEU A 33 -4.10 5.88 -6.00
CA LEU A 33 -5.07 4.94 -6.53
C LEU A 33 -6.49 5.51 -6.65
N LEU A 34 -6.69 6.75 -6.19
CA LEU A 34 -7.99 7.44 -6.20
C LEU A 34 -9.06 6.64 -5.45
N VAL A 35 -8.69 6.16 -4.27
CA VAL A 35 -9.55 5.34 -3.40
C VAL A 35 -9.55 5.98 -2.01
N PRO A 36 -10.69 5.97 -1.30
CA PRO A 36 -10.75 6.51 0.07
C PRO A 36 -9.71 5.87 0.98
N VAL A 37 -9.09 6.66 1.85
CA VAL A 37 -7.99 6.20 2.71
C VAL A 37 -8.42 5.07 3.64
N ASP A 38 -9.68 5.05 4.09
CA ASP A 38 -10.17 3.98 4.97
C ASP A 38 -10.12 2.62 4.27
N GLU A 39 -10.50 2.59 3.00
CA GLU A 39 -10.44 1.36 2.19
C GLU A 39 -9.00 0.95 1.94
N ILE A 40 -8.14 1.91 1.65
CA ILE A 40 -6.70 1.65 1.46
C ILE A 40 -6.12 1.04 2.74
N ARG A 41 -6.43 1.61 3.90
CA ARG A 41 -5.89 1.13 5.17
C ARG A 41 -6.30 -0.30 5.45
N GLN A 42 -7.57 -0.63 5.25
CA GLN A 42 -8.07 -1.99 5.45
C GLN A 42 -7.36 -2.98 4.53
N ALA A 43 -7.24 -2.64 3.26
CA ALA A 43 -6.57 -3.50 2.29
C ALA A 43 -5.06 -3.61 2.56
N ALA A 44 -4.44 -2.51 2.97
CA ALA A 44 -3.01 -2.50 3.31
C ALA A 44 -2.71 -3.38 4.53
N LEU A 45 -3.61 -3.41 5.51
CA LEU A 45 -3.45 -4.29 6.67
C LEU A 45 -3.57 -5.76 6.27
N VAL A 46 -4.41 -6.07 5.29
CA VAL A 46 -4.50 -7.43 4.76
C VAL A 46 -3.19 -7.81 4.06
N VAL A 47 -2.66 -6.92 3.23
CA VAL A 47 -1.38 -7.16 2.54
C VAL A 47 -0.25 -7.34 3.54
N ALA A 48 -0.26 -6.57 4.63
CA ALA A 48 0.79 -6.65 5.65
C ALA A 48 0.86 -8.01 6.34
N LYS A 49 -0.22 -8.79 6.29
CA LYS A 49 -0.24 -10.15 6.85
C LYS A 49 0.27 -11.20 5.88
N GLU A 50 0.49 -10.83 4.63
CA GLU A 50 1.00 -11.76 3.62
C GLU A 50 2.50 -11.95 3.77
N GLU A 51 2.97 -13.12 3.36
CA GLU A 51 4.39 -13.43 3.39
C GLU A 51 5.16 -12.44 2.52
N GLY A 52 6.25 -11.90 3.06
CA GLY A 52 7.07 -10.92 2.35
C GLY A 52 6.68 -9.48 2.59
N PHE A 53 5.57 -9.23 3.27
CA PHE A 53 5.10 -7.88 3.59
C PHE A 53 5.05 -7.68 5.10
N GLU A 54 5.09 -6.40 5.52
CA GLU A 54 5.00 -6.07 6.94
C GLU A 54 4.43 -4.67 7.11
N ARG A 55 3.89 -4.41 8.30
CA ARG A 55 3.44 -3.09 8.72
C ARG A 55 4.49 -2.52 9.67
N ARG A 56 5.05 -1.36 9.34
CA ARG A 56 6.12 -0.77 10.17
C ARG A 56 6.13 0.75 10.04
N VAL A 57 6.77 1.40 10.99
CA VAL A 57 6.97 2.84 10.96
C VAL A 57 8.19 3.15 10.11
N ARG A 58 7.98 3.90 9.03
CA ARG A 58 9.03 4.34 8.11
C ARG A 58 8.69 5.70 7.55
N ALA A 59 9.67 6.34 6.96
CA ALA A 59 9.44 7.57 6.21
C ALA A 59 8.75 7.24 4.88
N CYS A 60 7.65 7.93 4.61
CA CYS A 60 6.99 7.86 3.33
C CYS A 60 7.81 8.64 2.29
N TYR A 61 8.16 8.00 1.18
CA TYR A 61 9.00 8.65 0.18
C TYR A 61 8.27 9.81 -0.53
N THR A 62 6.95 9.81 -0.50
CA THR A 62 6.14 10.82 -1.20
C THR A 62 5.87 12.06 -0.36
N CYS A 63 5.48 11.89 0.91
CA CYS A 63 5.13 13.01 1.78
C CYS A 63 6.14 13.26 2.90
N SER A 64 7.15 12.44 3.01
CA SER A 64 8.25 12.52 3.98
C SER A 64 7.84 12.34 5.45
N ARG A 65 6.57 12.00 5.73
CA ARG A 65 6.14 11.73 7.10
C ARG A 65 6.65 10.37 7.55
N THR A 66 7.07 10.30 8.80
CA THR A 66 7.41 9.03 9.44
C THR A 66 6.15 8.50 10.10
N ILE A 67 5.59 7.45 9.53
CA ILE A 67 4.27 6.95 9.94
C ILE A 67 4.19 5.44 9.67
N GLU A 68 3.28 4.76 10.35
CA GLU A 68 3.05 3.35 10.09
C GLU A 68 2.51 3.16 8.68
N LEU A 69 3.15 2.25 7.95
CA LEU A 69 2.79 1.93 6.56
C LEU A 69 3.09 0.47 6.27
N THR A 70 2.61 -0.02 5.14
CA THR A 70 2.86 -1.38 4.69
C THR A 70 4.00 -1.38 3.67
N ALA A 71 4.94 -2.27 3.83
CA ALA A 71 6.13 -2.36 2.98
C ALA A 71 6.56 -3.81 2.79
N LEU A 72 7.43 -4.04 1.81
CA LEU A 72 8.13 -5.31 1.66
C LEU A 72 9.16 -5.47 2.79
N GLN A 73 9.30 -6.69 3.24
CA GLN A 73 10.33 -7.03 4.22
C GLN A 73 11.72 -6.94 3.62
#